data_a613c363d14fee7e6c6e9b3c968bf2a0
#
_entry.id   a613c363d14fee7e6c6e9b3c968bf2a0
#
_cell.length_a   1.000
_cell.length_b   1.000
_cell.length_c   1.000
_cell.angle_alpha   90.00
_cell.angle_beta   90.00
_cell.angle_gamma   90.00
#
_symmetry.space_group_name_H-M   'P 1'
#
loop_
_entity.id
_entity.type
_entity.pdbx_description
1 polymer ?
#
loop_
_entity_poly.entity_id
_entity_poly.type
_entity_poly.pdbx_seq_one_letter_code
_entity_poly.pdbx_strand_id
1 'polypeptide(L)'
;FPDGESGRIPIVGISGSQGGASIAHVVAQLIACTGKRTGLACRDGLYLGLRQVKPGNCASWRAGRQLLMNRGVDAAVFEHDARSILHEGYAYDRCQVGVVTDLQMDASLAEYYIREPGQMYTVMRTQVDLVLPDGVAVLHAGDPAVAELASLCDGTVLFYALGPGLPVIYAHC
;
A
#
# COMPACT_ATOMS: atom_id res chain seq x y z
N PHE A 1 -6.95 16.36 -20.63
CA PHE A 1 -6.84 17.18 -19.40
C PHE A 1 -6.29 18.54 -19.79
N PRO A 2 -6.89 19.63 -19.32
CA PRO A 2 -6.34 20.96 -19.54
C PRO A 2 -4.97 21.04 -18.86
N ASP A 3 -4.04 21.75 -19.48
CA ASP A 3 -2.74 22.15 -18.91
C ASP A 3 -1.73 21.04 -18.58
N GLY A 4 -1.83 19.86 -19.21
CA GLY A 4 -0.84 18.78 -19.04
C GLY A 4 -0.93 18.03 -17.71
N GLU A 5 -2.00 18.21 -16.94
CA GLU A 5 -2.27 17.44 -15.74
C GLU A 5 -2.47 15.94 -16.06
N SER A 6 -1.84 15.07 -15.29
CA SER A 6 -1.86 13.63 -15.52
C SER A 6 -3.26 12.98 -15.33
N GLY A 7 -4.22 13.72 -14.79
CA GLY A 7 -5.55 13.20 -14.42
C GLY A 7 -5.53 12.10 -13.35
N ARG A 8 -4.40 11.87 -12.72
CA ARG A 8 -4.23 10.90 -11.62
C ARG A 8 -4.55 11.54 -10.29
N ILE A 9 -5.25 10.82 -9.45
CA ILE A 9 -5.38 11.18 -8.03
C ILE A 9 -4.21 10.59 -7.24
N PRO A 10 -3.77 11.22 -6.14
CA PRO A 10 -2.81 10.62 -5.23
C PRO A 10 -3.29 9.28 -4.67
N ILE A 11 -2.41 8.29 -4.70
CA ILE A 11 -2.67 6.94 -4.22
C ILE A 11 -1.63 6.55 -3.17
N VAL A 12 -2.12 6.00 -2.06
CA VAL A 12 -1.32 5.32 -1.03
C VAL A 12 -1.68 3.85 -1.04
N GLY A 13 -0.71 2.99 -1.33
CA GLY A 13 -0.84 1.53 -1.24
C GLY A 13 -0.15 1.01 0.01
N ILE A 14 -0.82 0.15 0.77
CA ILE A 14 -0.31 -0.44 2.01
C ILE A 14 -0.39 -1.94 1.87
N SER A 15 0.75 -2.61 1.89
CA SER A 15 0.87 -4.06 1.72
C SER A 15 1.53 -4.71 2.92
N GLY A 16 0.99 -5.84 3.36
CA GLY A 16 1.47 -6.64 4.48
C GLY A 16 0.39 -7.54 5.06
N SER A 17 0.75 -8.31 6.08
CA SER A 17 -0.14 -9.31 6.69
C SER A 17 -0.94 -8.75 7.86
N GLN A 18 -0.36 -7.81 8.61
CA GLN A 18 -0.92 -7.30 9.85
C GLN A 18 -0.93 -5.78 9.91
N GLY A 19 -1.95 -5.23 10.59
CA GLY A 19 -2.06 -3.79 10.87
C GLY A 19 -2.42 -2.92 9.67
N GLY A 20 -2.46 -3.46 8.45
CA GLY A 20 -2.69 -2.71 7.23
C GLY A 20 -3.97 -1.88 7.25
N ALA A 21 -5.09 -2.46 7.71
CA ALA A 21 -6.35 -1.74 7.82
C ALA A 21 -6.27 -0.55 8.78
N SER A 22 -5.65 -0.72 9.95
CA SER A 22 -5.50 0.37 10.93
C SER A 22 -4.65 1.51 10.37
N ILE A 23 -3.53 1.18 9.71
CA ILE A 23 -2.68 2.17 9.05
C ILE A 23 -3.48 2.87 7.95
N ALA A 24 -4.21 2.12 7.12
CA ALA A 24 -5.01 2.65 6.03
C ALA A 24 -6.09 3.63 6.50
N HIS A 25 -6.77 3.33 7.60
CA HIS A 25 -7.74 4.23 8.22
C HIS A 25 -7.11 5.54 8.72
N VAL A 26 -5.97 5.44 9.43
CA VAL A 26 -5.26 6.63 9.92
C VAL A 26 -4.77 7.49 8.77
N VAL A 27 -4.15 6.89 7.76
CA VAL A 27 -3.66 7.61 6.57
C VAL A 27 -4.82 8.28 5.82
N ALA A 28 -5.92 7.57 5.59
CA ALA A 28 -7.10 8.13 4.93
C ALA A 28 -7.67 9.32 5.70
N GLN A 29 -7.71 9.24 7.04
CA GLN A 29 -8.17 10.33 7.88
C GLN A 29 -7.23 11.54 7.86
N LEU A 30 -5.91 11.32 7.90
CA LEU A 30 -4.92 12.40 7.78
C LEU A 30 -5.02 13.12 6.43
N ILE A 31 -5.20 12.38 5.33
CA ILE A 31 -5.43 12.99 4.01
C ILE A 31 -6.74 13.78 4.01
N ALA A 32 -7.82 13.26 4.61
CA ALA A 32 -9.10 13.97 4.68
C ALA A 32 -8.98 15.29 5.48
N CYS A 33 -8.11 15.37 6.49
CA CYS A 33 -7.84 16.61 7.22
C CYS A 33 -7.22 17.72 6.34
N THR A 34 -6.64 17.38 5.19
CA THR A 34 -6.17 18.37 4.20
C THR A 34 -7.30 18.94 3.31
N GLY A 35 -8.56 18.54 3.55
CA GLY A 35 -9.72 18.96 2.77
C GLY A 35 -9.99 18.10 1.52
N LYS A 36 -9.19 17.06 1.26
CA LYS A 36 -9.39 16.12 0.14
C LYS A 36 -10.51 15.13 0.45
N ARG A 37 -11.35 14.85 -0.52
CA ARG A 37 -12.35 13.78 -0.46
C ARG A 37 -11.62 12.45 -0.65
N THR A 38 -11.35 11.78 0.47
CA THR A 38 -10.55 10.57 0.49
C THR A 38 -11.40 9.32 0.34
N GLY A 39 -10.97 8.40 -0.52
CA GLY A 39 -11.51 7.06 -0.61
C GLY A 39 -10.59 6.05 0.06
N LEU A 40 -11.15 5.04 0.73
CA LEU A 40 -10.41 3.96 1.36
C LEU A 40 -11.02 2.61 0.99
N ALA A 41 -10.20 1.68 0.52
CA ALA A 41 -10.56 0.28 0.32
C ALA A 41 -9.62 -0.61 1.16
N CYS A 42 -10.18 -1.30 2.16
CA CYS A 42 -9.45 -2.14 3.08
C CYS A 42 -10.27 -3.38 3.47
N ARG A 43 -9.68 -4.28 4.27
CA ARG A 43 -10.38 -5.50 4.73
C ARG A 43 -11.64 -5.23 5.55
N ASP A 44 -11.75 -4.04 6.18
CA ASP A 44 -12.90 -3.67 7.00
C ASP A 44 -14.05 -3.09 6.16
N GLY A 45 -13.77 -2.63 4.95
CA GLY A 45 -14.79 -2.07 4.08
C GLY A 45 -14.28 -1.13 2.99
N LEU A 46 -15.25 -0.55 2.30
CA LEU A 46 -15.08 0.56 1.37
C LEU A 46 -15.64 1.83 1.99
N TYR A 47 -14.85 2.90 1.99
CA TYR A 47 -15.22 4.17 2.61
C TYR A 47 -15.07 5.35 1.65
N LEU A 48 -15.95 6.32 1.77
CA LEU A 48 -15.85 7.64 1.14
C LEU A 48 -15.83 8.68 2.27
N GLY A 49 -14.69 9.27 2.51
CA GLY A 49 -14.44 10.04 3.74
C GLY A 49 -14.61 9.13 4.97
N LEU A 50 -15.41 9.58 5.93
CA LEU A 50 -15.73 8.82 7.14
C LEU A 50 -16.89 7.83 6.96
N ARG A 51 -17.58 7.87 5.82
CA ARG A 51 -18.78 7.04 5.59
C ARG A 51 -18.38 5.69 5.00
N GLN A 52 -18.69 4.62 5.71
CA GLN A 52 -18.65 3.27 5.15
C GLN A 52 -19.77 3.08 4.13
N VAL A 53 -19.41 2.83 2.86
CA VAL A 53 -20.37 2.61 1.77
C VAL A 53 -20.58 1.12 1.49
N LYS A 54 -19.63 0.28 1.89
CA LYS A 54 -19.74 -1.17 1.78
C LYS A 54 -18.98 -1.82 2.95
N PRO A 55 -19.63 -2.67 3.76
CA PRO A 55 -18.98 -3.45 4.80
C PRO A 55 -18.29 -4.70 4.24
N GLY A 56 -17.42 -5.31 5.06
CA GLY A 56 -16.69 -6.54 4.75
C GLY A 56 -15.43 -6.31 3.93
N ASN A 57 -14.73 -7.39 3.59
CA ASN A 57 -13.44 -7.28 2.92
C ASN A 57 -13.56 -6.60 1.54
N CYS A 58 -12.95 -5.43 1.44
CA CYS A 58 -12.82 -4.61 0.25
C CYS A 58 -11.36 -4.40 -0.18
N ALA A 59 -10.41 -5.14 0.40
CA ALA A 59 -9.02 -5.21 -0.06
C ALA A 59 -8.94 -6.04 -1.36
N SER A 60 -9.62 -5.57 -2.42
CA SER A 60 -9.80 -6.28 -3.68
C SER A 60 -9.69 -5.34 -4.87
N TRP A 61 -9.27 -5.87 -6.02
CA TRP A 61 -9.21 -5.12 -7.28
C TRP A 61 -10.56 -4.49 -7.64
N ARG A 62 -11.66 -5.25 -7.46
CA ARG A 62 -13.01 -4.78 -7.78
C ARG A 62 -13.42 -3.56 -6.94
N ALA A 63 -13.16 -3.60 -5.63
CA ALA A 63 -13.46 -2.48 -4.75
C ALA A 63 -12.57 -1.27 -5.05
N GLY A 64 -11.28 -1.51 -5.30
CA GLY A 64 -10.35 -0.47 -5.69
C GLY A 64 -10.74 0.21 -6.99
N ARG A 65 -11.13 -0.55 -8.02
CA ARG A 65 -11.63 0.02 -9.27
C ARG A 65 -12.90 0.84 -9.07
N GLN A 66 -13.84 0.36 -8.25
CA GLN A 66 -15.07 1.10 -7.92
C GLN A 66 -14.74 2.46 -7.30
N LEU A 67 -13.72 2.51 -6.45
CA LEU A 67 -13.25 3.72 -5.80
C LEU A 67 -12.59 4.69 -6.80
N LEU A 68 -11.70 4.19 -7.67
CA LEU A 68 -10.99 4.99 -8.67
C LEU A 68 -11.91 5.55 -9.77
N MET A 69 -13.02 4.88 -10.06
CA MET A 69 -14.04 5.38 -11.00
C MET A 69 -14.95 6.44 -10.38
N ASN A 70 -14.86 6.69 -9.07
CA ASN A 70 -15.69 7.68 -8.41
C ASN A 70 -15.09 9.08 -8.55
N ARG A 71 -15.70 9.92 -9.37
CA ARG A 71 -15.28 11.32 -9.57
C ARG A 71 -15.31 12.20 -8.31
N GLY A 72 -15.95 11.72 -7.26
CA GLY A 72 -15.99 12.39 -5.96
C GLY A 72 -14.78 12.10 -5.07
N VAL A 73 -13.77 11.35 -5.54
CA VAL A 73 -12.58 10.99 -4.78
C VAL A 73 -11.39 11.78 -5.31
N ASP A 74 -10.72 12.52 -4.43
CA ASP A 74 -9.55 13.35 -4.73
C ASP A 74 -8.22 12.67 -4.32
N ALA A 75 -8.29 11.66 -3.44
CA ALA A 75 -7.16 10.81 -3.04
C ALA A 75 -7.66 9.44 -2.59
N ALA A 76 -6.86 8.39 -2.81
CA ALA A 76 -7.26 7.03 -2.49
C ALA A 76 -6.20 6.31 -1.64
N VAL A 77 -6.68 5.51 -0.68
CA VAL A 77 -5.85 4.63 0.15
C VAL A 77 -6.32 3.19 -0.03
N PHE A 78 -5.38 2.30 -0.26
CA PHE A 78 -5.63 0.88 -0.49
C PHE A 78 -4.85 0.02 0.48
N GLU A 79 -5.53 -0.94 1.10
CA GLU A 79 -4.87 -2.06 1.78
C GLU A 79 -4.84 -3.27 0.86
N HIS A 80 -3.71 -3.98 0.84
CA HIS A 80 -3.53 -5.24 0.14
C HIS A 80 -2.85 -6.25 1.05
N ASP A 81 -3.34 -7.47 1.05
CA ASP A 81 -2.63 -8.63 1.57
C ASP A 81 -2.04 -9.46 0.41
N ALA A 82 -1.15 -10.41 0.73
CA ALA A 82 -0.51 -11.24 -0.29
C ALA A 82 -1.52 -12.03 -1.13
N ARG A 83 -2.62 -12.47 -0.53
CA ARG A 83 -3.66 -13.23 -1.22
C ARG A 83 -4.37 -12.38 -2.27
N SER A 84 -4.77 -11.15 -1.92
CA SER A 84 -5.41 -10.24 -2.86
C SER A 84 -4.49 -9.86 -4.02
N ILE A 85 -3.20 -9.63 -3.73
CA ILE A 85 -2.19 -9.34 -4.74
C ILE A 85 -2.04 -10.52 -5.72
N LEU A 86 -1.93 -11.74 -5.21
CA LEU A 86 -1.75 -12.94 -6.04
C LEU A 86 -3.01 -13.31 -6.85
N HIS A 87 -4.19 -13.05 -6.30
CA HIS A 87 -5.45 -13.44 -6.92
C HIS A 87 -5.92 -12.43 -7.98
N GLU A 88 -5.83 -11.13 -7.68
CA GLU A 88 -6.43 -10.07 -8.50
C GLU A 88 -5.44 -8.98 -8.92
N GLY A 89 -4.29 -8.88 -8.26
CA GLY A 89 -3.35 -7.78 -8.45
C GLY A 89 -3.82 -6.46 -7.83
N TYR A 90 -3.18 -5.38 -8.22
CA TYR A 90 -3.51 -4.03 -7.77
C TYR A 90 -4.54 -3.37 -8.69
N ALA A 91 -5.43 -2.55 -8.12
CA ALA A 91 -6.41 -1.78 -8.89
C ALA A 91 -5.82 -0.52 -9.55
N TYR A 92 -4.56 -0.21 -9.26
CA TYR A 92 -3.81 0.93 -9.80
C TYR A 92 -2.49 0.45 -10.42
N ASP A 93 -1.97 1.23 -11.33
CA ASP A 93 -0.72 0.98 -12.05
C ASP A 93 0.48 1.69 -11.42
N ARG A 94 0.26 2.79 -10.70
CA ARG A 94 1.27 3.59 -9.99
C ARG A 94 0.68 4.23 -8.74
N CYS A 95 1.53 4.49 -7.74
CA CYS A 95 1.16 5.18 -6.50
C CYS A 95 2.22 6.21 -6.10
N GLN A 96 1.83 7.24 -5.37
CA GLN A 96 2.73 8.22 -4.79
C GLN A 96 3.41 7.68 -3.54
N VAL A 97 2.69 6.84 -2.78
CA VAL A 97 3.26 6.23 -1.57
C VAL A 97 2.97 4.73 -1.58
N GLY A 98 4.02 3.94 -1.46
CA GLY A 98 3.94 2.49 -1.28
C GLY A 98 4.48 2.10 0.10
N VAL A 99 3.66 1.46 0.92
CA VAL A 99 4.04 1.00 2.26
C VAL A 99 4.14 -0.52 2.25
N VAL A 100 5.25 -1.06 2.77
CA VAL A 100 5.39 -2.50 3.04
C VAL A 100 5.69 -2.69 4.52
N THR A 101 4.80 -3.38 5.23
CA THR A 101 4.89 -3.56 6.68
C THR A 101 5.65 -4.80 7.08
N ASP A 102 5.47 -5.90 6.35
CA ASP A 102 6.06 -7.20 6.63
C ASP A 102 5.97 -8.13 5.42
N LEU A 103 6.72 -9.24 5.48
CA LEU A 103 6.71 -10.32 4.48
C LEU A 103 6.22 -11.65 5.09
N GLN A 104 5.34 -11.60 6.08
CA GLN A 104 4.88 -12.81 6.76
C GLN A 104 4.06 -13.69 5.81
N MET A 105 4.30 -14.99 5.91
CA MET A 105 3.58 -16.01 5.15
C MET A 105 2.38 -16.51 5.96
N ASP A 106 1.28 -16.75 5.26
CA ASP A 106 0.13 -17.50 5.76
C ASP A 106 0.07 -18.86 5.05
N ALA A 107 -0.34 -19.89 5.77
CA ALA A 107 -0.46 -21.26 5.23
C ALA A 107 -1.45 -21.35 4.05
N SER A 108 -2.44 -20.45 3.98
CA SER A 108 -3.39 -20.39 2.85
C SER A 108 -2.74 -20.01 1.53
N LEU A 109 -1.54 -19.39 1.54
CA LEU A 109 -0.82 -18.99 0.33
C LEU A 109 -0.23 -20.18 -0.43
N ALA A 110 -0.21 -21.37 0.17
CA ALA A 110 0.20 -22.61 -0.50
C ALA A 110 -0.65 -22.92 -1.75
N GLU A 111 -1.92 -22.48 -1.80
CA GLU A 111 -2.78 -22.59 -2.99
C GLU A 111 -2.26 -21.81 -4.20
N TYR A 112 -1.47 -20.74 -3.94
CA TYR A 112 -0.78 -19.91 -4.95
C TYR A 112 0.67 -20.33 -5.16
N TYR A 113 1.05 -21.51 -4.68
CA TYR A 113 2.42 -22.04 -4.74
C TYR A 113 3.45 -21.20 -3.97
N ILE A 114 3.02 -20.36 -3.05
CA ILE A 114 3.90 -19.63 -2.13
C ILE A 114 4.21 -20.54 -0.94
N ARG A 115 5.45 -21.04 -0.89
CA ARG A 115 5.91 -22.02 0.11
C ARG A 115 7.18 -21.58 0.84
N GLU A 116 7.88 -20.59 0.30
CA GLU A 116 9.17 -20.12 0.81
C GLU A 116 9.18 -18.59 1.00
N PRO A 117 9.91 -18.08 2.01
CA PRO A 117 9.99 -16.65 2.30
C PRO A 117 10.43 -15.79 1.11
N GLY A 118 11.36 -16.28 0.29
CA GLY A 118 11.82 -15.57 -0.91
C GLY A 118 10.71 -15.32 -1.95
N GLN A 119 9.67 -16.16 -1.97
CA GLN A 119 8.51 -15.95 -2.84
C GLN A 119 7.65 -14.79 -2.33
N MET A 120 7.52 -14.62 -1.01
CA MET A 120 6.84 -13.46 -0.41
C MET A 120 7.54 -12.15 -0.73
N TYR A 121 8.87 -12.14 -0.74
CA TYR A 121 9.66 -11.00 -1.21
C TYR A 121 9.23 -10.59 -2.62
N THR A 122 9.11 -11.55 -3.55
CA THR A 122 8.70 -11.28 -4.92
C THR A 122 7.27 -10.73 -5.01
N VAL A 123 6.35 -11.21 -4.17
CA VAL A 123 4.97 -10.71 -4.12
C VAL A 123 4.93 -9.27 -3.63
N MET A 124 5.56 -8.98 -2.49
CA MET A 124 5.52 -7.66 -1.85
C MET A 124 6.39 -6.61 -2.57
N ARG A 125 7.43 -7.05 -3.28
CA ARG A 125 8.22 -6.21 -4.19
C ARG A 125 7.33 -5.40 -5.13
N THR A 126 6.25 -6.00 -5.63
CA THR A 126 5.34 -5.36 -6.58
C THR A 126 4.81 -4.02 -6.04
N GLN A 127 4.56 -3.90 -4.72
CA GLN A 127 4.14 -2.63 -4.13
C GLN A 127 5.20 -1.52 -4.31
N VAL A 128 6.47 -1.87 -4.18
CA VAL A 128 7.59 -0.92 -4.34
C VAL A 128 7.79 -0.57 -5.81
N ASP A 129 7.69 -1.55 -6.71
CA ASP A 129 7.78 -1.35 -8.16
C ASP A 129 6.69 -0.40 -8.71
N LEU A 130 5.56 -0.25 -7.99
CA LEU A 130 4.48 0.66 -8.36
C LEU A 130 4.69 2.10 -7.88
N VAL A 131 5.69 2.37 -7.05
CA VAL A 131 5.98 3.74 -6.58
C VAL A 131 6.50 4.59 -7.76
N LEU A 132 5.97 5.80 -7.87
CA LEU A 132 6.43 6.76 -8.88
C LEU A 132 7.86 7.22 -8.58
N PRO A 133 8.65 7.62 -9.59
CA PRO A 133 10.00 8.17 -9.38
C PRO A 133 10.05 9.40 -8.47
N ASP A 134 8.98 10.18 -8.42
CA ASP A 134 8.78 11.31 -7.50
C ASP A 134 7.99 10.92 -6.23
N GLY A 135 7.73 9.63 -6.07
CA GLY A 135 7.00 9.05 -4.95
C GLY A 135 7.90 8.57 -3.80
N VAL A 136 7.28 7.88 -2.84
CA VAL A 136 7.95 7.42 -1.62
C VAL A 136 7.58 5.97 -1.31
N ALA A 137 8.59 5.12 -1.09
CA ALA A 137 8.41 3.82 -0.44
C ALA A 137 8.63 3.96 1.07
N VAL A 138 7.69 3.49 1.88
CA VAL A 138 7.78 3.46 3.36
C VAL A 138 7.96 2.02 3.80
N LEU A 139 9.14 1.69 4.34
CA LEU A 139 9.58 0.34 4.60
C LEU A 139 9.90 0.10 6.08
N HIS A 140 9.51 -1.07 6.59
CA HIS A 140 9.81 -1.46 7.97
C HIS A 140 11.28 -1.88 8.11
N ALA A 141 12.12 -1.05 8.72
CA ALA A 141 13.54 -1.30 8.91
C ALA A 141 13.85 -2.42 9.92
N GLY A 142 12.89 -2.80 10.74
CA GLY A 142 13.02 -3.91 11.70
C GLY A 142 12.99 -5.30 11.04
N ASP A 143 12.53 -5.40 9.80
CA ASP A 143 12.57 -6.61 8.99
C ASP A 143 13.63 -6.42 7.88
N PRO A 144 14.76 -7.14 7.93
CA PRO A 144 15.83 -7.00 6.93
C PRO A 144 15.36 -7.26 5.50
N ALA A 145 14.44 -8.21 5.29
CA ALA A 145 13.93 -8.55 3.97
C ALA A 145 13.01 -7.43 3.42
N VAL A 146 12.26 -6.75 4.29
CA VAL A 146 11.50 -5.54 3.88
C VAL A 146 12.46 -4.39 3.58
N ALA A 147 13.49 -4.21 4.40
CA ALA A 147 14.47 -3.14 4.19
C ALA A 147 15.25 -3.31 2.86
N GLU A 148 15.51 -4.53 2.44
CA GLU A 148 16.18 -4.84 1.17
C GLU A 148 15.37 -4.37 -0.06
N LEU A 149 14.04 -4.28 0.05
CA LEU A 149 13.18 -3.74 -1.01
C LEU A 149 13.53 -2.30 -1.39
N ALA A 150 14.22 -1.57 -0.52
CA ALA A 150 14.65 -0.19 -0.79
C ALA A 150 15.47 -0.05 -2.08
N SER A 151 16.28 -1.07 -2.41
CA SER A 151 17.12 -1.08 -3.61
C SER A 151 16.32 -1.13 -4.93
N LEU A 152 15.03 -1.43 -4.85
CA LEU A 152 14.14 -1.58 -6.00
C LEU A 152 13.26 -0.35 -6.23
N CYS A 153 13.27 0.62 -5.31
CA CYS A 153 12.44 1.81 -5.41
C CYS A 153 13.08 2.85 -6.33
N ASP A 154 12.35 3.26 -7.37
CA ASP A 154 12.76 4.36 -8.26
C ASP A 154 12.63 5.74 -7.60
N GLY A 155 11.83 5.84 -6.53
CA GLY A 155 11.57 7.06 -5.78
C GLY A 155 12.38 7.18 -4.49
N THR A 156 11.93 8.02 -3.58
CA THR A 156 12.53 8.16 -2.24
C THR A 156 12.14 7.01 -1.33
N VAL A 157 13.04 6.59 -0.45
CA VAL A 157 12.74 5.58 0.59
C VAL A 157 12.70 6.25 1.96
N LEU A 158 11.69 5.92 2.76
CA LEU A 158 11.59 6.23 4.18
C LEU A 158 11.55 4.94 4.99
N PHE A 159 12.43 4.83 5.97
CA PHE A 159 12.41 3.72 6.91
C PHE A 159 11.70 4.09 8.20
N TYR A 160 10.95 3.15 8.76
CA TYR A 160 10.39 3.25 10.10
C TYR A 160 10.73 2.01 10.94
N ALA A 161 10.84 2.19 12.25
CA ALA A 161 11.08 1.10 13.20
C ALA A 161 10.51 1.44 14.57
N LEU A 162 10.29 0.41 15.39
CA LEU A 162 9.83 0.57 16.78
C LEU A 162 10.95 0.89 17.79
N GLY A 163 12.22 0.69 17.38
CA GLY A 163 13.38 0.89 18.27
C GLY A 163 14.52 1.61 17.57
N PRO A 164 15.33 2.35 18.34
CA PRO A 164 16.55 2.95 17.84
C PRO A 164 17.63 1.89 17.60
N GLY A 165 18.60 2.18 16.76
CA GLY A 165 19.84 1.39 16.66
C GLY A 165 19.87 0.37 15.54
N LEU A 166 18.97 0.43 14.57
CA LEU A 166 19.06 -0.42 13.39
C LEU A 166 20.10 0.12 12.39
N PRO A 167 21.05 -0.72 11.92
CA PRO A 167 22.08 -0.30 10.98
C PRO A 167 21.54 0.38 9.72
N VAL A 168 20.42 -0.09 9.21
CA VAL A 168 19.75 0.45 8.01
C VAL A 168 19.34 1.92 8.22
N ILE A 169 18.85 2.28 9.40
CA ILE A 169 18.44 3.66 9.70
C ILE A 169 19.66 4.58 9.75
N TYR A 170 20.77 4.13 10.38
CA TYR A 170 22.00 4.92 10.45
C TYR A 170 22.65 5.10 9.08
N ALA A 171 22.59 4.10 8.21
CA ALA A 171 23.13 4.19 6.87
C ALA A 171 22.31 5.10 5.93
N HIS A 172 21.06 5.38 6.31
CA HIS A 172 20.11 6.18 5.50
C HIS A 172 20.11 7.68 5.90
N CYS A 173 20.57 8.01 7.12
CA CYS A 173 20.72 9.38 7.60
C CYS A 173 22.05 9.99 7.19
#